data_ca94b4abb2e1670204f14ea9e9a8b2ae
#
_entry.id   ca94b4abb2e1670204f14ea9e9a8b2ae
#
_cell.length_a   1.000
_cell.length_b   1.000
_cell.length_c   1.000
_cell.angle_alpha   90.00
_cell.angle_beta   90.00
_cell.angle_gamma   90.00
#
_symmetry.space_group_name_H-M   'P 1'
#
loop_
_entity.id
_entity.type
_entity.pdbx_description
1 polymer ?
#
loop_
_entity_poly.entity_id
_entity_poly.type
_entity_poly.pdbx_seq_one_letter_code
_entity_poly.pdbx_strand_id
1 'polypeptide(L)'
;MFGSLALLALLVPSSRSIQASKPPTNEELLGLAESYLSQDPTTPKGRFEQQRLLRRIDASPPLTPAEVKSWTAKLLKLDAQGPKLEKKSGRHFFWTKPEEKGLYIVGGESKNPKGLLIAMHGGGEGSGDAWSAHGEFQGAAGKLDWLMICPEVLKKTEHGWTDSGSEEFVLGLVGAALRTWRIDRNKVFLSGHSMGGYGTWTLGAHHADLVAGLAASAGAPTPIFGADREVIDIDAGVVPCLRNVPMIVYQSDDDPQVPPAANRAAAKKVEEARALWGGYPFEYWEVEGQGHGLPPGGMAALLAKVKDRVRDTRPAKVVWQPRLEWKRQFYWLWWSDPARDATVVAECLRDKNEITVTCTAIPKGLEVLLDGKLVDLEKEVTVRLGEKVVYRGQPLLTLANLVKTSAAADPDLVFAASVALAP
;
A
#
# COMPACT_ATOMS: atom_id res chain seq x y z
N MET A 1 29.81 35.78 -72.60
CA MET A 1 30.35 34.93 -71.53
C MET A 1 29.19 34.23 -70.90
N PHE A 2 29.08 32.94 -71.16
CA PHE A 2 27.95 32.12 -70.71
C PHE A 2 28.26 31.57 -69.33
N GLY A 3 27.40 31.84 -68.33
CA GLY A 3 27.46 31.26 -67.00
C GLY A 3 26.53 30.04 -66.89
N SER A 4 27.11 28.88 -66.71
CA SER A 4 26.36 27.62 -66.46
C SER A 4 25.67 27.63 -65.09
N LEU A 5 24.37 27.44 -65.08
CA LEU A 5 23.62 27.07 -63.86
C LEU A 5 23.79 25.54 -63.62
N ALA A 6 24.39 25.18 -62.47
CA ALA A 6 24.41 23.83 -62.01
C ALA A 6 23.11 23.53 -61.20
N LEU A 7 22.34 22.57 -61.69
CA LEU A 7 21.12 22.07 -61.03
C LEU A 7 21.53 21.11 -59.89
N LEU A 8 21.34 21.56 -58.63
CA LEU A 8 21.55 20.71 -57.47
C LEU A 8 20.32 19.81 -57.29
N ALA A 9 20.40 18.53 -57.60
CA ALA A 9 19.35 17.58 -57.31
C ALA A 9 19.35 17.26 -55.81
N LEU A 10 18.31 17.72 -55.11
CA LEU A 10 18.00 17.34 -53.72
C LEU A 10 17.56 15.89 -53.71
N LEU A 11 18.42 15.00 -53.20
CA LEU A 11 18.07 13.62 -52.82
C LEU A 11 17.11 13.68 -51.62
N VAL A 12 15.83 13.43 -51.85
CA VAL A 12 14.84 13.19 -50.81
C VAL A 12 15.17 11.82 -50.20
N PRO A 13 15.45 11.72 -48.87
CA PRO A 13 15.65 10.41 -48.25
C PRO A 13 14.33 9.64 -48.30
N SER A 14 14.39 8.43 -48.85
CA SER A 14 13.28 7.49 -48.89
C SER A 14 12.74 7.26 -47.52
N SER A 15 11.47 7.58 -47.31
CA SER A 15 10.72 7.23 -46.11
C SER A 15 10.81 5.71 -45.92
N ARG A 16 11.63 5.28 -44.93
CA ARG A 16 11.54 3.93 -44.42
C ARG A 16 10.12 3.75 -43.90
N SER A 17 9.33 2.93 -44.57
CA SER A 17 8.06 2.42 -44.07
C SER A 17 8.36 1.77 -42.72
N ILE A 18 7.88 2.34 -41.64
CA ILE A 18 7.84 1.69 -40.32
C ILE A 18 6.89 0.51 -40.53
N GLN A 19 7.47 -0.67 -40.75
CA GLN A 19 6.69 -1.92 -40.74
C GLN A 19 6.01 -1.97 -39.39
N ALA A 20 4.67 -1.87 -39.37
CA ALA A 20 3.88 -2.06 -38.16
C ALA A 20 4.23 -3.46 -37.61
N SER A 21 4.91 -3.50 -36.49
CA SER A 21 5.26 -4.74 -35.82
C SER A 21 3.97 -5.52 -35.54
N LYS A 22 3.96 -6.80 -35.87
CA LYS A 22 2.84 -7.70 -35.57
C LYS A 22 2.49 -7.56 -34.08
N PRO A 23 1.21 -7.44 -33.71
CA PRO A 23 0.83 -7.37 -32.32
C PRO A 23 1.34 -8.60 -31.56
N PRO A 24 1.81 -8.43 -30.30
CA PRO A 24 2.38 -9.52 -29.53
C PRO A 24 1.34 -10.63 -29.29
N THR A 25 1.79 -11.88 -29.32
CA THR A 25 0.96 -13.06 -29.01
C THR A 25 0.62 -13.11 -27.51
N ASN A 26 -0.39 -13.89 -27.13
CA ASN A 26 -0.75 -14.09 -25.72
C ASN A 26 0.40 -14.70 -24.90
N GLU A 27 1.26 -15.52 -25.50
CA GLU A 27 2.43 -16.09 -24.83
C GLU A 27 3.50 -15.01 -24.59
N GLU A 28 3.79 -14.18 -25.58
CA GLU A 28 4.69 -13.04 -25.44
C GLU A 28 4.19 -12.04 -24.40
N LEU A 29 2.88 -11.74 -24.38
CA LEU A 29 2.27 -10.87 -23.38
C LEU A 29 2.36 -11.45 -21.96
N LEU A 30 2.20 -12.76 -21.79
CA LEU A 30 2.38 -13.43 -20.50
C LEU A 30 3.85 -13.34 -20.04
N GLY A 31 4.81 -13.59 -20.93
CA GLY A 31 6.23 -13.43 -20.61
C GLY A 31 6.61 -11.98 -20.24
N LEU A 32 5.99 -10.98 -20.88
CA LEU A 32 6.16 -9.57 -20.50
C LEU A 32 5.58 -9.28 -19.11
N ALA A 33 4.40 -9.85 -18.80
CA ALA A 33 3.76 -9.69 -17.49
C ALA A 33 4.60 -10.36 -16.37
N GLU A 34 5.10 -11.58 -16.59
CA GLU A 34 6.03 -12.25 -15.67
C GLU A 34 7.29 -11.42 -15.43
N SER A 35 7.87 -10.90 -16.51
CA SER A 35 9.04 -10.01 -16.42
C SER A 35 8.74 -8.72 -15.64
N TYR A 36 7.54 -8.16 -15.79
CA TYR A 36 7.10 -6.99 -15.04
C TYR A 36 6.98 -7.29 -13.54
N LEU A 37 6.30 -8.39 -13.20
CA LEU A 37 6.05 -8.79 -11.80
C LEU A 37 7.32 -9.23 -11.08
N SER A 38 8.36 -9.65 -11.80
CA SER A 38 9.66 -10.02 -11.23
C SER A 38 10.58 -8.84 -10.93
N GLN A 39 10.25 -7.63 -11.42
CA GLN A 39 11.07 -6.44 -11.13
C GLN A 39 10.88 -5.97 -9.70
N ASP A 40 11.97 -5.60 -9.04
CA ASP A 40 11.92 -4.96 -7.71
C ASP A 40 11.49 -3.49 -7.84
N PRO A 41 10.26 -3.11 -7.45
CA PRO A 41 9.77 -1.74 -7.56
C PRO A 41 10.45 -0.78 -6.58
N THR A 42 11.13 -1.28 -5.55
CA THR A 42 11.82 -0.44 -4.56
C THR A 42 13.06 0.22 -5.15
N THR A 43 13.62 -0.35 -6.23
CA THR A 43 14.78 0.19 -6.92
C THR A 43 14.41 1.09 -8.10
N PRO A 44 15.15 2.20 -8.36
CA PRO A 44 14.93 3.01 -9.56
C PRO A 44 15.03 2.20 -10.86
N LYS A 45 15.98 1.26 -10.94
CA LYS A 45 16.15 0.36 -12.11
C LYS A 45 14.92 -0.51 -12.32
N GLY A 46 14.39 -1.13 -11.26
CA GLY A 46 13.19 -1.97 -11.35
C GLY A 46 11.97 -1.16 -11.79
N ARG A 47 11.76 0.04 -11.25
CA ARG A 47 10.68 0.95 -11.68
C ARG A 47 10.80 1.34 -13.15
N PHE A 48 12.01 1.66 -13.62
CA PHE A 48 12.26 1.97 -15.03
C PHE A 48 11.94 0.79 -15.95
N GLU A 49 12.40 -0.41 -15.61
CA GLU A 49 12.11 -1.63 -16.39
C GLU A 49 10.62 -1.95 -16.39
N GLN A 50 9.92 -1.79 -15.26
CA GLN A 50 8.48 -1.96 -15.19
C GLN A 50 7.75 -1.00 -16.15
N GLN A 51 8.14 0.28 -16.19
CA GLN A 51 7.55 1.24 -17.13
C GLN A 51 7.81 0.87 -18.59
N ARG A 52 9.02 0.38 -18.90
CA ARG A 52 9.38 -0.08 -20.25
C ARG A 52 8.53 -1.28 -20.68
N LEU A 53 8.34 -2.25 -19.78
CA LEU A 53 7.53 -3.44 -20.04
C LEU A 53 6.05 -3.10 -20.22
N LEU A 54 5.50 -2.22 -19.35
CA LEU A 54 4.11 -1.77 -19.48
C LEU A 54 3.82 -1.11 -20.82
N ARG A 55 4.72 -0.25 -21.33
CA ARG A 55 4.55 0.36 -22.68
C ARG A 55 4.45 -0.66 -23.79
N ARG A 56 5.16 -1.80 -23.68
CA ARG A 56 5.06 -2.90 -24.64
C ARG A 56 3.73 -3.66 -24.52
N ILE A 57 3.25 -3.85 -23.30
CA ILE A 57 1.96 -4.52 -23.03
C ILE A 57 0.79 -3.61 -23.47
N ASP A 58 0.91 -2.31 -23.28
CA ASP A 58 -0.11 -1.32 -23.63
C ASP A 58 -0.33 -1.17 -25.15
N ALA A 59 0.62 -1.65 -25.95
CA ALA A 59 0.46 -1.77 -27.41
C ALA A 59 -0.53 -2.89 -27.83
N SER A 60 -1.02 -3.71 -26.87
CA SER A 60 -2.04 -4.72 -27.14
C SER A 60 -3.44 -4.09 -27.30
N PRO A 61 -4.35 -4.72 -28.07
CA PRO A 61 -5.71 -4.21 -28.20
C PRO A 61 -6.46 -4.26 -26.86
N PRO A 62 -7.51 -3.42 -26.69
CA PRO A 62 -8.39 -3.48 -25.53
C PRO A 62 -8.97 -4.89 -25.34
N LEU A 63 -9.21 -5.25 -24.09
CA LEU A 63 -9.73 -6.56 -23.70
C LEU A 63 -11.26 -6.56 -23.67
N THR A 64 -11.85 -7.71 -23.98
CA THR A 64 -13.25 -8.01 -23.66
C THR A 64 -13.40 -8.40 -22.17
N PRO A 65 -14.60 -8.31 -21.57
CA PRO A 65 -14.82 -8.77 -20.19
C PRO A 65 -14.41 -10.24 -19.94
N ALA A 66 -14.60 -11.11 -20.94
CA ALA A 66 -14.17 -12.52 -20.86
C ALA A 66 -12.64 -12.65 -20.80
N GLU A 67 -11.92 -11.87 -21.61
CA GLU A 67 -10.47 -11.83 -21.58
C GLU A 67 -9.91 -11.25 -20.28
N VAL A 68 -10.56 -10.21 -19.72
CA VAL A 68 -10.21 -9.67 -18.38
C VAL A 68 -10.24 -10.78 -17.35
N LYS A 69 -11.33 -11.58 -17.29
CA LYS A 69 -11.44 -12.72 -16.36
C LYS A 69 -10.33 -13.74 -16.57
N SER A 70 -10.05 -14.10 -17.83
CA SER A 70 -9.00 -15.05 -18.20
C SER A 70 -7.61 -14.56 -17.80
N TRP A 71 -7.27 -13.30 -18.12
CA TRP A 71 -5.98 -12.71 -17.78
C TRP A 71 -5.79 -12.52 -16.27
N THR A 72 -6.81 -12.04 -15.57
CA THR A 72 -6.77 -11.94 -14.10
C THR A 72 -6.44 -13.29 -13.46
N ALA A 73 -7.09 -14.37 -13.90
CA ALA A 73 -6.81 -15.72 -13.37
C ALA A 73 -5.36 -16.17 -13.64
N LYS A 74 -4.79 -15.85 -14.83
CA LYS A 74 -3.39 -16.16 -15.15
C LYS A 74 -2.43 -15.37 -14.26
N LEU A 75 -2.64 -14.06 -14.11
CA LEU A 75 -1.78 -13.20 -13.30
C LEU A 75 -1.79 -13.58 -11.81
N LEU A 76 -2.96 -13.88 -11.24
CA LEU A 76 -3.06 -14.36 -9.87
C LEU A 76 -2.43 -15.73 -9.66
N LYS A 77 -2.39 -16.59 -10.71
CA LYS A 77 -1.68 -17.86 -10.65
C LYS A 77 -0.16 -17.67 -10.58
N LEU A 78 0.38 -16.61 -11.18
CA LEU A 78 1.81 -16.26 -11.06
C LEU A 78 2.13 -15.87 -9.62
N ASP A 79 1.31 -15.02 -8.98
CA ASP A 79 1.49 -14.67 -7.56
C ASP A 79 1.45 -15.91 -6.65
N ALA A 80 0.55 -16.83 -6.89
CA ALA A 80 0.42 -18.06 -6.09
C ALA A 80 1.69 -18.93 -6.07
N GLN A 81 2.60 -18.76 -7.03
CA GLN A 81 3.91 -19.42 -7.11
C GLN A 81 5.00 -18.70 -6.28
N GLY A 82 4.70 -17.53 -5.72
CA GLY A 82 5.62 -16.78 -4.87
C GLY A 82 6.01 -17.52 -3.59
N PRO A 83 6.97 -17.00 -2.83
CA PRO A 83 7.48 -17.64 -1.62
C PRO A 83 6.39 -17.87 -0.58
N LYS A 84 6.52 -18.95 0.19
CA LYS A 84 5.63 -19.34 1.28
C LYS A 84 6.39 -19.37 2.59
N LEU A 85 5.66 -19.27 3.71
CA LEU A 85 6.23 -19.38 5.04
C LEU A 85 6.16 -20.83 5.55
N GLU A 86 7.00 -21.12 6.56
CA GLU A 86 6.91 -22.35 7.32
C GLU A 86 5.64 -22.35 8.19
N LYS A 87 4.87 -23.45 8.16
CA LYS A 87 3.61 -23.58 8.94
C LYS A 87 3.82 -23.91 10.41
N LYS A 88 4.98 -24.43 10.74
CA LYS A 88 5.30 -24.85 12.12
C LYS A 88 5.40 -23.60 13.01
N SER A 89 4.80 -23.65 14.21
CA SER A 89 5.00 -22.62 15.21
C SER A 89 6.47 -22.51 15.62
N GLY A 90 6.92 -21.30 15.94
CA GLY A 90 8.28 -21.01 16.37
C GLY A 90 9.04 -20.11 15.40
N ARG A 91 10.35 -20.10 15.55
CA ARG A 91 11.26 -19.18 14.85
C ARG A 91 11.68 -19.73 13.49
N HIS A 92 11.57 -18.87 12.49
CA HIS A 92 11.94 -19.14 11.09
C HIS A 92 12.64 -17.94 10.47
N PHE A 93 13.11 -18.11 9.23
CA PHE A 93 13.75 -17.06 8.45
C PHE A 93 13.08 -16.91 7.09
N PHE A 94 12.90 -15.67 6.68
CA PHE A 94 12.38 -15.31 5.39
C PHE A 94 13.34 -14.35 4.69
N TRP A 95 13.65 -14.61 3.42
CA TRP A 95 14.57 -13.80 2.64
C TRP A 95 13.78 -12.85 1.77
N THR A 96 13.95 -11.56 1.98
CA THR A 96 13.38 -10.52 1.12
C THR A 96 14.35 -10.12 0.03
N LYS A 97 15.66 -10.08 0.38
CA LYS A 97 16.78 -9.79 -0.51
C LYS A 97 17.92 -10.77 -0.21
N PRO A 98 18.82 -11.07 -1.19
CA PRO A 98 19.91 -12.01 -1.00
C PRO A 98 20.84 -11.70 0.19
N GLU A 99 21.04 -10.42 0.49
CA GLU A 99 21.94 -9.93 1.51
C GLU A 99 21.31 -9.82 2.90
N GLU A 100 19.98 -9.87 3.00
CA GLU A 100 19.26 -9.64 4.25
C GLU A 100 18.49 -10.89 4.69
N LYS A 101 18.67 -11.28 5.94
CA LYS A 101 18.00 -12.42 6.54
C LYS A 101 16.98 -11.95 7.57
N GLY A 102 15.72 -11.92 7.16
CA GLY A 102 14.62 -11.58 8.05
C GLY A 102 14.20 -12.73 8.94
N LEU A 103 14.19 -12.51 10.25
CA LEU A 103 13.66 -13.46 11.24
C LEU A 103 12.17 -13.19 11.47
N TYR A 104 11.37 -14.25 11.62
CA TYR A 104 9.99 -14.15 12.07
C TYR A 104 9.61 -15.33 12.97
N ILE A 105 8.58 -15.14 13.78
CA ILE A 105 7.98 -16.19 14.61
C ILE A 105 6.53 -16.41 14.17
N VAL A 106 6.15 -17.67 14.07
CA VAL A 106 4.77 -18.10 13.84
C VAL A 106 4.11 -18.46 15.17
N GLY A 107 2.98 -17.81 15.47
CA GLY A 107 2.17 -18.06 16.66
C GLY A 107 0.66 -17.97 16.35
N GLY A 108 -0.14 -17.99 17.41
CA GLY A 108 -1.60 -17.96 17.30
C GLY A 108 -2.20 -19.24 16.73
N GLU A 109 -3.34 -19.12 16.03
CA GLU A 109 -4.05 -20.24 15.38
C GLU A 109 -3.49 -20.45 13.97
N SER A 110 -2.91 -21.62 13.70
CA SER A 110 -2.29 -21.93 12.42
C SER A 110 -3.04 -22.95 11.56
N LYS A 111 -4.10 -23.59 12.07
CA LYS A 111 -4.89 -24.59 11.32
C LYS A 111 -6.02 -23.96 10.52
N ASN A 112 -6.85 -23.16 11.19
CA ASN A 112 -8.01 -22.46 10.61
C ASN A 112 -8.06 -21.00 11.04
N PRO A 113 -7.07 -20.18 10.67
CA PRO A 113 -7.00 -18.80 11.13
C PRO A 113 -8.15 -17.96 10.55
N LYS A 114 -8.81 -17.18 11.42
CA LYS A 114 -9.88 -16.24 11.07
C LYS A 114 -9.37 -14.87 10.65
N GLY A 115 -8.08 -14.58 10.86
CA GLY A 115 -7.41 -13.34 10.50
C GLY A 115 -5.89 -13.51 10.59
N LEU A 116 -5.16 -12.53 10.11
CA LEU A 116 -3.70 -12.43 10.19
C LEU A 116 -3.32 -11.22 11.04
N LEU A 117 -2.57 -11.45 12.11
CA LEU A 117 -1.94 -10.40 12.89
C LEU A 117 -0.45 -10.34 12.57
N ILE A 118 0.03 -9.17 12.18
CA ILE A 118 1.45 -8.84 12.22
C ILE A 118 1.71 -8.14 13.55
N ALA A 119 2.45 -8.78 14.45
CA ALA A 119 2.76 -8.28 15.78
C ALA A 119 4.21 -7.77 15.81
N MET A 120 4.40 -6.47 15.85
CA MET A 120 5.69 -5.80 15.80
C MET A 120 6.21 -5.55 17.21
N HIS A 121 7.48 -6.00 17.47
CA HIS A 121 8.10 -5.85 18.78
C HIS A 121 8.54 -4.42 19.10
N GLY A 122 8.60 -4.11 20.38
CA GLY A 122 9.25 -2.93 20.94
C GLY A 122 10.76 -3.07 20.97
N GLY A 123 11.46 -2.00 21.35
CA GLY A 123 12.92 -1.97 21.47
C GLY A 123 13.50 -0.63 21.03
N GLY A 124 14.71 -0.65 20.56
CA GLY A 124 15.52 0.49 20.10
C GLY A 124 16.88 0.02 19.65
N GLU A 125 17.89 0.89 19.73
CA GLU A 125 19.25 0.54 19.33
C GLU A 125 19.77 -0.70 20.09
N GLY A 126 20.14 -1.72 19.33
CA GLY A 126 20.68 -2.98 19.85
C GLY A 126 19.68 -3.87 20.62
N SER A 127 18.40 -3.48 20.74
CA SER A 127 17.41 -4.17 21.59
C SER A 127 16.12 -4.54 20.88
N GLY A 128 15.30 -5.39 21.52
CA GLY A 128 14.02 -5.89 20.99
C GLY A 128 14.20 -7.13 20.11
N ASP A 129 13.23 -8.00 20.14
CA ASP A 129 13.19 -9.22 19.33
C ASP A 129 11.77 -9.71 19.07
N ALA A 130 11.62 -10.61 18.12
CA ALA A 130 10.33 -11.18 17.75
C ALA A 130 9.68 -12.02 18.88
N TRP A 131 10.46 -12.53 19.85
CA TRP A 131 9.91 -13.27 20.99
C TRP A 131 9.20 -12.38 21.98
N SER A 132 9.62 -11.13 22.16
CA SER A 132 8.92 -10.17 23.01
C SER A 132 7.51 -9.91 22.45
N ALA A 133 7.38 -9.60 21.15
CA ALA A 133 6.06 -9.50 20.52
C ALA A 133 5.24 -10.80 20.62
N HIS A 134 5.89 -11.96 20.42
CA HIS A 134 5.21 -13.24 20.59
C HIS A 134 4.63 -13.38 22.00
N GLY A 135 5.40 -13.07 23.05
CA GLY A 135 4.96 -13.11 24.43
C GLY A 135 3.77 -12.19 24.73
N GLU A 136 3.81 -10.97 24.20
CA GLU A 136 2.77 -9.94 24.42
C GLU A 136 1.44 -10.29 23.71
N PHE A 137 1.50 -10.84 22.50
CA PHE A 137 0.34 -11.00 21.63
C PHE A 137 -0.24 -12.41 21.55
N GLN A 138 0.53 -13.47 21.92
CA GLN A 138 0.12 -14.87 21.75
C GLN A 138 -1.23 -15.18 22.37
N GLY A 139 -1.48 -14.70 23.60
CA GLY A 139 -2.73 -14.93 24.31
C GLY A 139 -3.93 -14.24 23.64
N ALA A 140 -3.71 -13.05 23.07
CA ALA A 140 -4.73 -12.32 22.35
C ALA A 140 -5.04 -12.95 20.99
N ALA A 141 -4.02 -13.27 20.21
CA ALA A 141 -4.15 -13.91 18.90
C ALA A 141 -4.85 -15.27 19.01
N GLY A 142 -4.51 -16.09 20.03
CA GLY A 142 -5.16 -17.38 20.29
C GLY A 142 -6.65 -17.24 20.60
N LYS A 143 -7.04 -16.25 21.42
CA LYS A 143 -8.47 -15.99 21.74
C LYS A 143 -9.29 -15.52 20.53
N LEU A 144 -8.64 -14.91 19.54
CA LEU A 144 -9.28 -14.42 18.31
C LEU A 144 -9.25 -15.45 17.17
N ASP A 145 -8.63 -16.60 17.38
CA ASP A 145 -8.36 -17.58 16.33
C ASP A 145 -7.56 -16.96 15.16
N TRP A 146 -6.65 -16.05 15.44
CA TRP A 146 -5.83 -15.41 14.41
C TRP A 146 -4.47 -16.09 14.28
N LEU A 147 -3.99 -16.23 13.03
CA LEU A 147 -2.59 -16.46 12.78
C LEU A 147 -1.80 -15.22 13.20
N MET A 148 -0.70 -15.43 13.89
CA MET A 148 0.18 -14.36 14.30
C MET A 148 1.57 -14.57 13.68
N ILE A 149 2.08 -13.53 13.01
CA ILE A 149 3.45 -13.45 12.54
C ILE A 149 4.12 -12.31 13.30
N CYS A 150 5.19 -12.64 14.01
CA CYS A 150 6.01 -11.65 14.71
C CYS A 150 7.32 -11.50 13.93
N PRO A 151 7.46 -10.48 13.08
CA PRO A 151 8.75 -10.18 12.45
C PRO A 151 9.74 -9.63 13.47
N GLU A 152 11.04 -9.78 13.19
CA GLU A 152 12.10 -9.02 13.86
C GLU A 152 12.63 -7.95 12.90
N VAL A 153 12.89 -6.75 13.39
CA VAL A 153 13.49 -5.69 12.56
C VAL A 153 14.78 -6.18 11.92
N LEU A 154 15.02 -5.82 10.67
CA LEU A 154 16.21 -6.23 9.93
C LEU A 154 17.50 -5.69 10.59
N LYS A 155 17.41 -4.47 11.15
CA LYS A 155 18.47 -3.81 11.89
C LYS A 155 17.91 -3.23 13.18
N LYS A 156 18.60 -3.44 14.28
CA LYS A 156 18.21 -2.90 15.60
C LYS A 156 18.77 -1.50 15.78
N THR A 157 18.13 -0.54 15.13
CA THR A 157 18.41 0.90 15.21
C THR A 157 17.35 1.60 16.06
N GLU A 158 17.53 2.88 16.32
CA GLU A 158 16.51 3.73 16.96
C GLU A 158 15.23 3.83 16.11
N HIS A 159 15.34 3.73 14.77
CA HIS A 159 14.23 3.85 13.83
C HIS A 159 13.47 2.55 13.62
N GLY A 160 14.15 1.40 13.74
CA GLY A 160 13.58 0.05 13.70
C GLY A 160 12.65 -0.18 12.52
N TRP A 161 11.34 -0.13 12.76
CA TRP A 161 10.30 -0.40 11.75
C TRP A 161 10.22 0.64 10.64
N THR A 162 10.77 1.84 10.84
CA THR A 162 10.79 2.91 9.83
C THR A 162 12.09 2.93 9.01
N ASP A 163 13.03 2.03 9.29
CA ASP A 163 14.24 1.85 8.49
C ASP A 163 13.93 1.32 7.09
N SER A 164 14.76 1.71 6.14
CA SER A 164 14.68 1.21 4.77
C SER A 164 14.76 -0.33 4.72
N GLY A 165 13.84 -0.96 4.01
CA GLY A 165 13.72 -2.40 3.89
C GLY A 165 12.75 -3.04 4.90
N SER A 166 12.44 -2.38 6.01
CA SER A 166 11.54 -2.93 7.04
C SER A 166 10.11 -3.07 6.53
N GLU A 167 9.59 -2.07 5.80
CA GLU A 167 8.25 -2.14 5.22
C GLU A 167 8.15 -3.26 4.17
N GLU A 168 9.13 -3.35 3.28
CA GLU A 168 9.19 -4.39 2.25
C GLU A 168 9.27 -5.80 2.87
N PHE A 169 10.01 -5.94 3.96
CA PHE A 169 10.11 -7.20 4.70
C PHE A 169 8.75 -7.60 5.29
N VAL A 170 8.09 -6.68 6.00
CA VAL A 170 6.76 -6.92 6.59
C VAL A 170 5.72 -7.26 5.52
N LEU A 171 5.67 -6.51 4.42
CA LEU A 171 4.76 -6.80 3.29
C LEU A 171 5.07 -8.14 2.63
N GLY A 172 6.35 -8.47 2.50
CA GLY A 172 6.80 -9.79 2.02
C GLY A 172 6.25 -10.92 2.88
N LEU A 173 6.31 -10.77 4.21
CA LEU A 173 5.73 -11.72 5.17
C LEU A 173 4.21 -11.81 5.06
N VAL A 174 3.50 -10.68 4.95
CA VAL A 174 2.05 -10.66 4.73
C VAL A 174 1.67 -11.44 3.47
N GLY A 175 2.31 -11.14 2.34
CA GLY A 175 2.06 -11.83 1.07
C GLY A 175 2.36 -13.33 1.16
N ALA A 176 3.48 -13.71 1.76
CA ALA A 176 3.86 -15.11 1.94
C ALA A 176 2.92 -15.85 2.92
N ALA A 177 2.44 -15.19 3.99
CA ALA A 177 1.43 -15.75 4.89
C ALA A 177 0.12 -16.04 4.18
N LEU A 178 -0.38 -15.08 3.40
CA LEU A 178 -1.61 -15.21 2.60
C LEU A 178 -1.52 -16.30 1.51
N ARG A 179 -0.33 -16.58 0.98
CA ARG A 179 -0.09 -17.73 0.09
C ARG A 179 0.04 -19.06 0.82
N THR A 180 0.39 -19.03 2.09
CA THR A 180 0.63 -20.23 2.89
C THR A 180 -0.62 -20.75 3.57
N TRP A 181 -1.43 -19.86 4.12
CA TRP A 181 -2.67 -20.17 4.84
C TRP A 181 -3.90 -19.65 4.09
N ARG A 182 -5.02 -20.31 4.31
CA ARG A 182 -6.32 -19.82 3.81
C ARG A 182 -6.87 -18.79 4.76
N ILE A 183 -6.45 -17.54 4.59
CA ILE A 183 -6.90 -16.40 5.39
C ILE A 183 -7.66 -15.44 4.48
N ASP A 184 -8.74 -14.87 4.98
CA ASP A 184 -9.42 -13.76 4.32
C ASP A 184 -8.46 -12.57 4.24
N ARG A 185 -8.08 -12.16 3.02
CA ARG A 185 -7.19 -11.03 2.76
C ARG A 185 -7.71 -9.72 3.34
N ASN A 186 -9.02 -9.64 3.55
CA ASN A 186 -9.68 -8.48 4.14
C ASN A 186 -9.68 -8.50 5.67
N LYS A 187 -8.91 -9.42 6.30
CA LYS A 187 -8.73 -9.56 7.75
C LYS A 187 -7.25 -9.62 8.14
N VAL A 188 -6.47 -8.66 7.66
CA VAL A 188 -5.07 -8.45 8.03
C VAL A 188 -4.99 -7.27 8.99
N PHE A 189 -4.32 -7.46 10.12
CA PHE A 189 -4.19 -6.46 11.18
C PHE A 189 -2.72 -6.20 11.49
N LEU A 190 -2.36 -4.95 11.76
CA LEU A 190 -1.03 -4.59 12.28
C LEU A 190 -1.17 -4.09 13.71
N SER A 191 -0.28 -4.53 14.57
CA SER A 191 -0.20 -4.08 15.95
C SER A 191 1.23 -4.15 16.48
N GLY A 192 1.55 -3.30 17.44
CA GLY A 192 2.83 -3.31 18.12
C GLY A 192 2.83 -2.41 19.35
N HIS A 193 3.79 -2.67 20.24
CA HIS A 193 4.03 -1.86 21.43
C HIS A 193 5.35 -1.08 21.28
N SER A 194 5.42 0.15 21.83
CA SER A 194 6.63 0.97 21.82
C SER A 194 7.12 1.21 20.39
N MET A 195 8.34 0.86 20.04
CA MET A 195 8.86 0.91 18.66
C MET A 195 7.91 0.21 17.67
N GLY A 196 7.27 -0.93 18.04
CA GLY A 196 6.25 -1.58 17.25
C GLY A 196 4.97 -0.73 17.07
N GLY A 197 4.65 0.12 18.02
CA GLY A 197 3.59 1.11 17.92
C GLY A 197 3.90 2.18 16.86
N TYR A 198 5.14 2.68 16.80
CA TYR A 198 5.62 3.55 15.72
C TYR A 198 5.47 2.87 14.35
N GLY A 199 5.90 1.60 14.27
CA GLY A 199 5.73 0.80 13.06
C GLY A 199 4.25 0.64 12.67
N THR A 200 3.34 0.45 13.64
CA THR A 200 1.91 0.34 13.40
C THR A 200 1.33 1.63 12.78
N TRP A 201 1.74 2.79 13.25
CA TRP A 201 1.35 4.07 12.69
C TRP A 201 1.87 4.23 11.24
N THR A 202 3.18 4.06 11.04
CA THR A 202 3.83 4.35 9.77
C THR A 202 3.47 3.34 8.69
N LEU A 203 3.70 2.05 8.94
CA LEU A 203 3.37 1.00 7.97
C LEU A 203 1.86 0.92 7.73
N GLY A 204 1.07 1.08 8.79
CA GLY A 204 -0.38 1.11 8.69
C GLY A 204 -0.91 2.24 7.81
N ALA A 205 -0.32 3.43 7.89
CA ALA A 205 -0.69 4.57 7.05
C ALA A 205 -0.26 4.38 5.59
N HIS A 206 0.99 3.98 5.36
CA HIS A 206 1.52 3.77 4.02
C HIS A 206 0.79 2.65 3.26
N HIS A 207 0.23 1.67 3.99
CA HIS A 207 -0.42 0.48 3.45
C HIS A 207 -1.85 0.29 3.97
N ALA A 208 -2.56 1.38 4.27
CA ALA A 208 -3.94 1.36 4.74
C ALA A 208 -4.90 0.63 3.79
N ASP A 209 -4.57 0.58 2.51
CA ASP A 209 -5.28 -0.16 1.47
C ASP A 209 -5.11 -1.69 1.56
N LEU A 210 -4.23 -2.20 2.43
CA LEU A 210 -3.93 -3.63 2.58
C LEU A 210 -4.42 -4.22 3.92
N VAL A 211 -4.88 -3.40 4.86
CA VAL A 211 -5.18 -3.83 6.23
C VAL A 211 -6.63 -3.55 6.63
N ALA A 212 -7.15 -4.37 7.53
CA ALA A 212 -8.49 -4.27 8.10
C ALA A 212 -8.56 -3.37 9.33
N GLY A 213 -7.45 -3.25 10.06
CA GLY A 213 -7.37 -2.43 11.27
C GLY A 213 -5.98 -2.36 11.86
N LEU A 214 -5.77 -1.30 12.65
CA LEU A 214 -4.51 -0.95 13.26
C LEU A 214 -4.70 -0.81 14.77
N ALA A 215 -3.74 -1.32 15.56
CA ALA A 215 -3.79 -1.24 17.02
C ALA A 215 -2.40 -0.89 17.57
N ALA A 216 -2.13 0.40 17.76
CA ALA A 216 -0.85 0.90 18.27
C ALA A 216 -0.87 1.03 19.79
N SER A 217 0.18 0.57 20.46
CA SER A 217 0.36 0.66 21.90
C SER A 217 1.65 1.42 22.22
N ALA A 218 1.55 2.51 23.00
CA ALA A 218 2.66 3.31 23.49
C ALA A 218 3.73 3.63 22.43
N GLY A 219 3.26 3.99 21.23
CA GLY A 219 4.07 4.41 20.09
C GLY A 219 3.30 5.44 19.27
N ALA A 220 3.98 6.36 18.60
CA ALA A 220 3.40 7.52 17.95
C ALA A 220 3.94 7.68 16.51
N PRO A 221 3.32 8.52 15.66
CA PRO A 221 4.01 9.02 14.47
C PRO A 221 5.26 9.79 14.87
N THR A 222 6.27 9.82 14.00
CA THR A 222 7.51 10.57 14.26
C THR A 222 7.20 12.04 14.57
N PRO A 223 7.56 12.55 15.76
CA PRO A 223 7.28 13.92 16.15
C PRO A 223 8.19 14.92 15.43
N ILE A 224 7.65 16.09 15.14
CA ILE A 224 8.40 17.27 14.70
C ILE A 224 8.47 18.22 15.89
N PHE A 225 9.69 18.60 16.27
CA PHE A 225 9.94 19.43 17.42
C PHE A 225 10.15 20.91 17.05
N GLY A 226 9.62 21.81 17.87
CA GLY A 226 9.91 23.22 17.85
C GLY A 226 11.29 23.55 18.48
N ALA A 227 11.60 24.84 18.54
CA ALA A 227 12.87 25.33 19.10
C ALA A 227 13.03 25.05 20.61
N ASP A 228 11.92 24.97 21.33
CA ASP A 228 11.80 24.67 22.75
C ASP A 228 11.70 23.17 23.08
N ARG A 229 11.83 22.31 22.04
CA ARG A 229 11.67 20.85 22.08
C ARG A 229 10.23 20.38 22.37
N GLU A 230 9.24 21.25 22.27
CA GLU A 230 7.86 20.82 22.27
C GLU A 230 7.46 20.17 20.93
N VAL A 231 6.58 19.21 20.97
CA VAL A 231 6.01 18.59 19.75
C VAL A 231 5.05 19.58 19.12
N ILE A 232 5.45 20.12 17.96
CA ILE A 232 4.66 21.10 17.19
C ILE A 232 3.86 20.45 16.08
N ASP A 233 4.28 19.28 15.59
CA ASP A 233 3.67 18.52 14.52
C ASP A 233 4.11 17.06 14.54
N ILE A 234 3.59 16.27 13.61
CA ILE A 234 3.98 14.89 13.34
C ILE A 234 4.33 14.72 11.86
N ASP A 235 5.04 13.64 11.54
CA ASP A 235 5.50 13.36 10.17
C ASP A 235 4.33 13.32 9.16
N ALA A 236 4.61 13.85 7.98
CA ALA A 236 3.65 13.87 6.88
C ALA A 236 3.40 12.45 6.33
N GLY A 237 2.32 12.26 5.59
CA GLY A 237 1.98 10.98 4.95
C GLY A 237 1.34 9.95 5.88
N VAL A 238 1.22 10.24 7.18
CA VAL A 238 0.59 9.32 8.14
C VAL A 238 -0.91 9.59 8.23
N VAL A 239 -1.34 10.68 8.86
CA VAL A 239 -2.76 10.92 9.14
C VAL A 239 -3.63 10.94 7.87
N PRO A 240 -3.26 11.63 6.77
CA PRO A 240 -4.12 11.67 5.59
C PRO A 240 -4.48 10.28 5.05
N CYS A 241 -3.54 9.33 5.08
CA CYS A 241 -3.72 7.99 4.54
C CYS A 241 -4.65 7.09 5.39
N LEU A 242 -4.88 7.43 6.66
CA LEU A 242 -5.68 6.64 7.62
C LEU A 242 -7.21 6.81 7.48
N ARG A 243 -7.67 7.59 6.50
CA ARG A 243 -9.10 7.91 6.36
C ARG A 243 -10.04 6.71 6.40
N ASN A 244 -9.62 5.59 5.82
CA ASN A 244 -10.49 4.44 5.59
C ASN A 244 -10.13 3.21 6.43
N VAL A 245 -9.12 3.29 7.29
CA VAL A 245 -8.70 2.17 8.12
C VAL A 245 -9.04 2.43 9.60
N PRO A 246 -9.77 1.53 10.26
CA PRO A 246 -10.01 1.61 11.70
C PRO A 246 -8.71 1.53 12.49
N MET A 247 -8.50 2.45 13.41
CA MET A 247 -7.32 2.50 14.24
C MET A 247 -7.65 2.81 15.69
N ILE A 248 -7.07 2.04 16.61
CA ILE A 248 -7.02 2.33 18.05
C ILE A 248 -5.58 2.61 18.45
N VAL A 249 -5.39 3.64 19.26
CA VAL A 249 -4.11 4.02 19.84
C VAL A 249 -4.24 4.05 21.35
N TYR A 250 -3.42 3.27 22.04
CA TYR A 250 -3.28 3.32 23.48
C TYR A 250 -2.03 4.11 23.87
N GLN A 251 -2.17 4.96 24.91
CA GLN A 251 -1.09 5.72 25.50
C GLN A 251 -1.29 5.92 26.98
N SER A 252 -0.20 5.88 27.78
CA SER A 252 -0.23 6.38 29.16
C SER A 252 0.14 7.87 29.21
N ASP A 253 -0.50 8.63 30.08
CA ASP A 253 -0.25 10.06 30.23
C ASP A 253 1.12 10.38 30.88
N ASP A 254 1.66 9.42 31.62
CA ASP A 254 2.94 9.52 32.35
C ASP A 254 4.06 8.66 31.74
N ASP A 255 3.94 8.23 30.48
CA ASP A 255 4.94 7.41 29.81
C ASP A 255 6.27 8.17 29.63
N PRO A 256 7.38 7.72 30.30
CA PRO A 256 8.65 8.42 30.25
C PRO A 256 9.49 8.07 29.00
N GLN A 257 9.17 6.98 28.29
CA GLN A 257 9.92 6.51 27.11
C GLN A 257 9.30 7.02 25.81
N VAL A 258 7.97 7.03 25.75
CA VAL A 258 7.21 7.57 24.63
C VAL A 258 6.21 8.59 25.17
N PRO A 259 6.64 9.84 25.39
CA PRO A 259 5.77 10.87 25.93
C PRO A 259 4.48 11.06 25.10
N PRO A 260 3.32 11.31 25.73
CA PRO A 260 2.02 11.34 25.06
C PRO A 260 1.86 12.49 24.06
N ALA A 261 2.75 13.49 24.08
CA ALA A 261 2.63 14.70 23.27
C ALA A 261 2.49 14.39 21.75
N ALA A 262 3.24 13.43 21.23
CA ALA A 262 3.16 13.08 19.80
C ALA A 262 1.83 12.39 19.44
N ASN A 263 1.32 11.49 20.29
CA ASN A 263 0.01 10.87 20.10
C ASN A 263 -1.13 11.87 20.25
N ARG A 264 -1.04 12.81 21.20
CA ARG A 264 -2.00 13.93 21.33
C ARG A 264 -2.02 14.83 20.11
N ALA A 265 -0.82 15.16 19.54
CA ALA A 265 -0.72 15.91 18.30
C ALA A 265 -1.31 15.13 17.12
N ALA A 266 -1.06 13.82 17.04
CA ALA A 266 -1.63 12.95 16.01
C ALA A 266 -3.17 12.88 16.13
N ALA A 267 -3.71 12.70 17.33
CA ALA A 267 -5.15 12.69 17.57
C ALA A 267 -5.81 14.01 17.14
N LYS A 268 -5.20 15.14 17.49
CA LYS A 268 -5.66 16.45 17.02
C LYS A 268 -5.68 16.56 15.49
N LYS A 269 -4.60 16.13 14.82
CA LYS A 269 -4.55 16.09 13.36
C LYS A 269 -5.63 15.18 12.75
N VAL A 270 -5.92 14.06 13.38
CA VAL A 270 -7.00 13.16 12.92
C VAL A 270 -8.35 13.88 13.01
N GLU A 271 -8.64 14.64 14.08
CA GLU A 271 -9.88 15.41 14.20
C GLU A 271 -9.96 16.51 13.11
N GLU A 272 -8.86 17.22 12.84
CA GLU A 272 -8.77 18.20 11.76
C GLU A 272 -9.02 17.56 10.40
N ALA A 273 -8.38 16.41 10.13
CA ALA A 273 -8.58 15.65 8.89
C ALA A 273 -10.01 15.11 8.77
N ARG A 274 -10.62 14.66 9.88
CA ARG A 274 -12.02 14.22 9.94
C ARG A 274 -12.97 15.36 9.61
N ALA A 275 -12.73 16.55 10.12
CA ALA A 275 -13.53 17.74 9.80
C ALA A 275 -13.42 18.14 8.33
N LEU A 276 -12.23 17.98 7.73
CA LEU A 276 -11.96 18.38 6.35
C LEU A 276 -12.47 17.35 5.33
N TRP A 277 -12.26 16.05 5.57
CA TRP A 277 -12.49 14.99 4.58
C TRP A 277 -13.56 13.96 4.98
N GLY A 278 -14.01 13.95 6.23
CA GLY A 278 -14.85 12.89 6.80
C GLY A 278 -14.08 11.57 6.95
N GLY A 279 -14.73 10.55 7.49
CA GLY A 279 -14.08 9.24 7.71
C GLY A 279 -13.26 9.20 9.00
N TYR A 280 -12.08 8.60 8.97
CA TYR A 280 -11.17 8.43 10.10
C TYR A 280 -11.82 7.70 11.27
N PRO A 281 -12.10 6.39 11.18
CA PRO A 281 -12.58 5.58 12.29
C PRO A 281 -11.44 5.34 13.30
N PHE A 282 -11.12 6.37 14.07
CA PHE A 282 -9.98 6.48 14.96
C PHE A 282 -10.44 6.65 16.40
N GLU A 283 -9.81 5.95 17.34
CA GLU A 283 -9.99 6.07 18.79
C GLU A 283 -8.61 6.29 19.44
N TYR A 284 -8.50 7.34 20.25
CA TYR A 284 -7.36 7.59 21.12
C TYR A 284 -7.74 7.22 22.54
N TRP A 285 -7.06 6.22 23.10
CA TRP A 285 -7.29 5.68 24.43
C TRP A 285 -6.12 6.03 25.35
N GLU A 286 -6.21 7.18 25.99
CA GLU A 286 -5.25 7.64 26.99
C GLU A 286 -5.70 7.18 28.37
N VAL A 287 -4.76 6.70 29.20
CA VAL A 287 -4.99 6.28 30.59
C VAL A 287 -3.95 6.89 31.50
N GLU A 288 -4.30 7.03 32.79
CA GLU A 288 -3.44 7.60 33.81
C GLU A 288 -2.53 6.53 34.45
N GLY A 289 -1.25 6.88 34.69
CA GLY A 289 -0.37 6.19 35.65
C GLY A 289 0.05 4.77 35.23
N GLN A 290 0.13 4.44 33.95
CA GLN A 290 0.58 3.14 33.47
C GLN A 290 2.07 3.11 33.03
N GLY A 291 2.73 4.26 33.03
CA GLY A 291 4.10 4.40 32.53
C GLY A 291 4.24 3.89 31.11
N HIS A 292 5.35 3.24 30.79
CA HIS A 292 5.57 2.58 29.47
C HIS A 292 5.03 1.15 29.44
N GLY A 293 3.92 0.89 30.11
CA GLY A 293 3.29 -0.44 30.19
C GLY A 293 2.33 -0.74 29.05
N LEU A 294 1.87 -2.01 29.03
CA LEU A 294 0.80 -2.43 28.13
C LEU A 294 -0.55 -1.83 28.57
N PRO A 295 -1.54 -1.72 27.66
CA PRO A 295 -2.86 -1.24 28.01
C PRO A 295 -3.54 -2.08 29.10
N PRO A 296 -4.42 -1.49 29.92
CA PRO A 296 -5.25 -2.26 30.87
C PRO A 296 -6.01 -3.38 30.16
N GLY A 297 -5.81 -4.63 30.62
CA GLY A 297 -6.31 -5.82 29.94
C GLY A 297 -5.40 -6.36 28.84
N GLY A 298 -4.20 -5.78 28.68
CA GLY A 298 -3.16 -6.20 27.73
C GLY A 298 -3.55 -6.02 26.26
N MET A 299 -2.77 -6.62 25.39
CA MET A 299 -3.01 -6.52 23.93
C MET A 299 -4.37 -7.11 23.51
N ALA A 300 -4.97 -7.99 24.33
CA ALA A 300 -6.30 -8.52 24.06
C ALA A 300 -7.39 -7.42 24.10
N ALA A 301 -7.30 -6.50 25.06
CA ALA A 301 -8.23 -5.36 25.16
C ALA A 301 -8.07 -4.39 23.98
N LEU A 302 -6.83 -4.15 23.56
CA LEU A 302 -6.52 -3.29 22.42
C LEU A 302 -7.05 -3.89 21.09
N LEU A 303 -6.71 -5.17 20.81
CA LEU A 303 -7.14 -5.85 19.59
C LEU A 303 -8.67 -6.05 19.53
N ALA A 304 -9.35 -6.15 20.68
CA ALA A 304 -10.81 -6.25 20.72
C ALA A 304 -11.52 -5.06 20.06
N LYS A 305 -10.88 -3.89 19.99
CA LYS A 305 -11.43 -2.67 19.36
C LYS A 305 -11.48 -2.75 17.84
N VAL A 306 -10.63 -3.59 17.22
CA VAL A 306 -10.51 -3.72 15.76
C VAL A 306 -10.85 -5.11 15.23
N LYS A 307 -11.05 -6.12 16.08
CA LYS A 307 -11.16 -7.56 15.72
C LYS A 307 -12.23 -7.88 14.68
N ASP A 308 -13.34 -7.14 14.67
CA ASP A 308 -14.49 -7.39 13.79
C ASP A 308 -14.42 -6.58 12.49
N ARG A 309 -13.33 -5.83 12.29
CA ARG A 309 -13.17 -5.00 11.11
C ARG A 309 -12.80 -5.82 9.89
N VAL A 310 -13.27 -5.33 8.75
CA VAL A 310 -12.99 -5.90 7.43
C VAL A 310 -12.56 -4.74 6.54
N ARG A 311 -11.52 -4.95 5.76
CA ARG A 311 -11.00 -3.95 4.84
C ARG A 311 -12.02 -3.61 3.75
N ASP A 312 -12.29 -2.32 3.55
CA ASP A 312 -12.99 -1.82 2.37
C ASP A 312 -11.99 -1.53 1.25
N THR A 313 -12.05 -2.28 0.15
CA THR A 313 -11.15 -2.12 -0.99
C THR A 313 -11.64 -1.08 -2.01
N ARG A 314 -12.87 -0.61 -1.86
CA ARG A 314 -13.53 0.39 -2.75
C ARG A 314 -14.21 1.49 -1.96
N PRO A 315 -13.47 2.16 -1.04
CA PRO A 315 -14.06 3.28 -0.30
C PRO A 315 -14.50 4.38 -1.27
N ALA A 316 -15.63 5.02 -0.96
CA ALA A 316 -16.17 6.08 -1.79
C ALA A 316 -15.25 7.31 -1.88
N LYS A 317 -14.43 7.54 -0.86
CA LYS A 317 -13.43 8.62 -0.83
C LYS A 317 -12.08 8.09 -0.37
N VAL A 318 -11.02 8.47 -1.06
CA VAL A 318 -9.62 8.18 -0.73
C VAL A 318 -8.88 9.49 -0.50
N VAL A 319 -8.10 9.55 0.56
CA VAL A 319 -7.11 10.60 0.79
C VAL A 319 -5.75 9.94 0.85
N TRP A 320 -4.82 10.38 0.03
CA TRP A 320 -3.49 9.81 -0.09
C TRP A 320 -2.42 10.90 -0.09
N GLN A 321 -1.44 10.74 0.79
CA GLN A 321 -0.24 11.56 0.82
C GLN A 321 0.98 10.64 0.69
N PRO A 322 1.52 10.42 -0.53
CA PRO A 322 2.59 9.45 -0.77
C PRO A 322 3.88 9.81 -0.03
N ARG A 323 4.53 8.80 0.54
CA ARG A 323 5.85 8.90 1.16
C ARG A 323 6.88 8.00 0.51
N LEU A 324 6.43 6.92 -0.13
CA LEU A 324 7.25 5.89 -0.75
C LEU A 324 7.14 6.00 -2.26
N GLU A 325 8.26 6.22 -2.94
CA GLU A 325 8.31 6.30 -4.41
C GLU A 325 7.86 5.01 -5.11
N TRP A 326 8.04 3.87 -4.43
CA TRP A 326 7.69 2.57 -4.96
C TRP A 326 6.25 2.15 -4.67
N LYS A 327 5.55 2.78 -3.70
CA LYS A 327 4.11 2.58 -3.43
C LYS A 327 3.30 3.37 -4.44
N ARG A 328 3.05 2.77 -5.61
CA ARG A 328 2.40 3.43 -6.74
C ARG A 328 0.88 3.23 -6.80
N GLN A 329 0.35 2.22 -6.08
CA GLN A 329 -1.07 2.00 -5.93
C GLN A 329 -1.52 2.26 -4.49
N PHE A 330 -2.64 2.97 -4.33
CA PHE A 330 -3.30 3.17 -3.05
C PHE A 330 -4.82 3.12 -3.27
N TYR A 331 -5.47 2.05 -2.82
CA TYR A 331 -6.84 1.72 -3.17
C TYR A 331 -7.05 1.69 -4.70
N TRP A 332 -7.90 2.57 -5.21
CA TRP A 332 -8.23 2.73 -6.63
C TRP A 332 -7.54 3.95 -7.27
N LEU A 333 -6.40 4.37 -6.74
CA LEU A 333 -5.48 5.34 -7.32
C LEU A 333 -4.19 4.64 -7.73
N TRP A 334 -3.65 5.07 -8.87
CA TRP A 334 -2.33 4.69 -9.34
C TRP A 334 -1.53 5.94 -9.67
N TRP A 335 -0.30 6.01 -9.20
CA TRP A 335 0.61 7.10 -9.56
C TRP A 335 1.96 6.52 -9.96
N SER A 336 2.33 6.67 -11.25
CA SER A 336 3.56 6.06 -11.79
C SER A 336 4.84 6.61 -11.14
N ASP A 337 4.80 7.88 -10.72
CA ASP A 337 5.88 8.58 -10.01
C ASP A 337 5.25 9.48 -8.94
N PRO A 338 4.93 8.93 -7.75
CA PRO A 338 4.20 9.66 -6.73
C PRO A 338 4.99 10.88 -6.21
N ALA A 339 4.39 12.06 -6.30
CA ALA A 339 4.98 13.27 -5.74
C ALA A 339 4.90 13.21 -4.21
N ARG A 340 6.06 13.12 -3.57
CA ARG A 340 6.19 13.06 -2.12
C ARG A 340 5.47 14.25 -1.46
N ASP A 341 4.74 13.98 -0.40
CA ASP A 341 3.98 14.95 0.40
C ASP A 341 2.82 15.66 -0.32
N ALA A 342 2.58 15.35 -1.60
CA ALA A 342 1.40 15.84 -2.28
C ALA A 342 0.14 15.17 -1.72
N THR A 343 -0.92 15.94 -1.48
CA THR A 343 -2.19 15.39 -1.03
C THR A 343 -3.13 15.20 -2.21
N VAL A 344 -3.56 13.95 -2.42
CA VAL A 344 -4.59 13.56 -3.38
C VAL A 344 -5.87 13.27 -2.62
N VAL A 345 -6.98 13.91 -3.01
CA VAL A 345 -8.32 13.57 -2.53
C VAL A 345 -9.14 13.13 -3.72
N ALA A 346 -9.64 11.91 -3.69
CA ALA A 346 -10.46 11.35 -4.76
C ALA A 346 -11.78 10.83 -4.19
N GLU A 347 -12.89 11.17 -4.84
CA GLU A 347 -14.24 10.80 -4.42
C GLU A 347 -15.04 10.21 -5.58
N CYS A 348 -15.64 9.05 -5.34
CA CYS A 348 -16.51 8.35 -6.27
C CYS A 348 -17.97 8.65 -5.95
N LEU A 349 -18.64 9.36 -6.85
CA LEU A 349 -20.06 9.68 -6.82
C LEU A 349 -20.82 8.61 -7.64
N ARG A 350 -21.06 7.45 -7.03
CA ARG A 350 -21.58 6.26 -7.73
C ARG A 350 -22.89 6.53 -8.46
N ASP A 351 -23.79 7.27 -7.84
CA ASP A 351 -25.11 7.60 -8.43
C ASP A 351 -25.00 8.46 -9.70
N LYS A 352 -23.89 9.18 -9.86
CA LYS A 352 -23.61 10.02 -11.04
C LYS A 352 -22.67 9.36 -12.03
N ASN A 353 -22.15 8.17 -11.72
CA ASN A 353 -21.06 7.53 -12.46
C ASN A 353 -19.87 8.46 -12.69
N GLU A 354 -19.52 9.24 -11.64
CA GLU A 354 -18.54 10.30 -11.69
C GLU A 354 -17.50 10.13 -10.59
N ILE A 355 -16.24 10.46 -10.92
CA ILE A 355 -15.14 10.54 -9.96
C ILE A 355 -14.55 11.95 -10.00
N THR A 356 -14.39 12.55 -8.83
CA THR A 356 -13.70 13.84 -8.68
C THR A 356 -12.37 13.63 -7.98
N VAL A 357 -11.33 14.33 -8.45
CA VAL A 357 -9.99 14.27 -7.87
C VAL A 357 -9.47 15.68 -7.67
N THR A 358 -8.85 15.94 -6.53
CA THR A 358 -7.99 17.12 -6.31
C THR A 358 -6.60 16.65 -5.93
N CYS A 359 -5.58 17.40 -6.34
CA CYS A 359 -4.19 17.11 -6.03
C CYS A 359 -3.43 18.43 -5.79
N THR A 360 -2.62 18.47 -4.72
CA THR A 360 -1.83 19.68 -4.40
C THR A 360 -0.56 19.80 -5.25
N ALA A 361 -0.19 18.77 -6.01
CA ALA A 361 0.90 18.78 -6.98
C ALA A 361 0.37 18.60 -8.41
N ILE A 362 1.25 18.76 -9.41
CA ILE A 362 0.94 18.40 -10.79
C ILE A 362 0.73 16.90 -10.88
N PRO A 363 -0.47 16.42 -11.29
CA PRO A 363 -0.81 15.00 -11.22
C PRO A 363 -0.29 14.20 -12.43
N LYS A 364 0.94 14.48 -12.89
CA LYS A 364 1.54 13.74 -14.00
C LYS A 364 1.70 12.27 -13.66
N GLY A 365 1.11 11.39 -14.47
CA GLY A 365 1.13 9.95 -14.26
C GLY A 365 0.23 9.45 -13.13
N LEU A 366 -0.63 10.33 -12.57
CA LEU A 366 -1.70 9.95 -11.64
C LEU A 366 -2.92 9.49 -12.46
N GLU A 367 -3.45 8.34 -12.08
CA GLU A 367 -4.60 7.70 -12.72
C GLU A 367 -5.63 7.28 -11.68
N VAL A 368 -6.89 7.32 -12.08
CA VAL A 368 -7.99 6.68 -11.36
C VAL A 368 -8.19 5.28 -11.95
N LEU A 369 -8.10 4.26 -11.11
CA LEU A 369 -8.37 2.87 -11.47
C LEU A 369 -9.87 2.60 -11.34
N LEU A 370 -10.43 1.87 -12.31
CA LEU A 370 -11.88 1.70 -12.43
C LEU A 370 -12.26 0.21 -12.52
N ASP A 371 -13.34 -0.14 -11.83
CA ASP A 371 -14.04 -1.42 -11.97
C ASP A 371 -15.54 -1.28 -11.71
N GLY A 372 -16.30 -2.34 -11.92
CA GLY A 372 -17.75 -2.37 -11.72
C GLY A 372 -18.22 -2.23 -10.27
N LYS A 373 -17.30 -2.27 -9.28
CA LYS A 373 -17.61 -1.99 -7.87
C LYS A 373 -17.57 -0.49 -7.55
N LEU A 374 -16.86 0.31 -8.34
CA LEU A 374 -16.78 1.76 -8.22
C LEU A 374 -17.79 2.47 -9.10
N VAL A 375 -17.83 2.14 -10.38
CA VAL A 375 -18.63 2.80 -11.42
C VAL A 375 -19.22 1.77 -12.38
N ASP A 376 -20.28 2.15 -13.08
CA ASP A 376 -20.86 1.35 -14.16
C ASP A 376 -20.02 1.54 -15.43
N LEU A 377 -19.18 0.54 -15.75
CA LEU A 377 -18.29 0.59 -16.92
C LEU A 377 -19.03 0.43 -18.26
N GLU A 378 -20.30 0.01 -18.25
CA GLU A 378 -21.12 -0.11 -19.46
C GLU A 378 -21.73 1.25 -19.86
N LYS A 379 -21.67 2.23 -18.97
CA LYS A 379 -22.13 3.60 -19.19
C LYS A 379 -20.95 4.58 -19.30
N GLU A 380 -21.29 5.79 -19.72
CA GLU A 380 -20.33 6.90 -19.71
C GLU A 380 -19.88 7.20 -18.27
N VAL A 381 -18.57 7.18 -18.05
CA VAL A 381 -17.91 7.59 -16.78
C VAL A 381 -17.36 9.00 -16.96
N THR A 382 -17.62 9.86 -16.00
CA THR A 382 -17.00 11.21 -15.96
C THR A 382 -15.91 11.23 -14.90
N VAL A 383 -14.71 11.74 -15.27
CA VAL A 383 -13.63 11.99 -14.32
C VAL A 383 -13.26 13.47 -14.36
N ARG A 384 -13.16 14.06 -13.16
CA ARG A 384 -12.80 15.48 -12.98
C ARG A 384 -11.50 15.63 -12.22
N LEU A 385 -10.72 16.63 -12.60
CA LEU A 385 -9.61 17.16 -11.82
C LEU A 385 -9.99 18.57 -11.37
N GLY A 386 -10.31 18.76 -10.11
CA GLY A 386 -11.02 19.93 -9.62
C GLY A 386 -12.35 20.11 -10.37
N GLU A 387 -12.57 21.31 -10.88
CA GLU A 387 -13.77 21.64 -11.66
C GLU A 387 -13.70 21.15 -13.13
N LYS A 388 -12.50 20.81 -13.63
CA LYS A 388 -12.30 20.45 -15.03
C LYS A 388 -12.64 18.99 -15.29
N VAL A 389 -13.51 18.71 -16.27
CA VAL A 389 -13.69 17.36 -16.83
C VAL A 389 -12.44 17.00 -17.64
N VAL A 390 -11.72 15.96 -17.19
CA VAL A 390 -10.53 15.43 -17.88
C VAL A 390 -10.85 14.20 -18.72
N TYR A 391 -11.94 13.51 -18.40
CA TYR A 391 -12.42 12.36 -19.16
C TYR A 391 -13.93 12.26 -19.13
N ARG A 392 -14.52 11.85 -20.26
CA ARG A 392 -15.91 11.45 -20.36
C ARG A 392 -16.06 10.40 -21.47
N GLY A 393 -16.55 9.23 -21.12
CA GLY A 393 -16.72 8.12 -22.05
C GLY A 393 -16.73 6.74 -21.39
N GLN A 394 -16.74 5.69 -22.18
CA GLN A 394 -16.58 4.32 -21.67
C GLN A 394 -15.08 3.99 -21.54
N PRO A 395 -14.59 3.63 -20.33
CA PRO A 395 -13.19 3.29 -20.13
C PRO A 395 -12.81 2.00 -20.87
N LEU A 396 -11.62 2.00 -21.48
CA LEU A 396 -11.08 0.81 -22.12
C LEU A 396 -10.53 -0.16 -21.07
N LEU A 397 -10.82 -1.45 -21.26
CA LEU A 397 -10.24 -2.53 -20.46
C LEU A 397 -8.91 -2.91 -21.08
N THR A 398 -7.80 -2.82 -20.34
CA THR A 398 -6.46 -3.07 -20.88
C THR A 398 -5.68 -4.10 -20.08
N LEU A 399 -4.83 -4.86 -20.77
CA LEU A 399 -3.93 -5.78 -20.13
C LEU A 399 -2.86 -5.06 -19.27
N ALA A 400 -2.42 -3.89 -19.70
CA ALA A 400 -1.47 -3.08 -18.95
C ALA A 400 -2.01 -2.73 -17.55
N ASN A 401 -3.29 -2.36 -17.45
CA ASN A 401 -3.93 -2.10 -16.17
C ASN A 401 -4.00 -3.35 -15.28
N LEU A 402 -4.37 -4.50 -15.84
CA LEU A 402 -4.37 -5.76 -15.09
C LEU A 402 -2.97 -6.10 -14.56
N VAL A 403 -1.95 -5.98 -15.41
CA VAL A 403 -0.56 -6.33 -15.04
C VAL A 403 -0.03 -5.40 -13.96
N LYS A 404 -0.17 -4.07 -14.13
CA LYS A 404 0.37 -3.12 -13.14
C LYS A 404 -0.29 -3.26 -11.77
N THR A 405 -1.60 -3.53 -11.73
CA THR A 405 -2.34 -3.65 -10.46
C THR A 405 -2.23 -5.04 -9.84
N SER A 406 -1.91 -6.08 -10.61
CA SER A 406 -1.60 -7.42 -10.09
C SER A 406 -0.31 -7.46 -9.25
N ALA A 407 0.56 -6.45 -9.37
CA ALA A 407 1.79 -6.36 -8.56
C ALA A 407 1.51 -6.23 -7.04
N ALA A 408 0.31 -5.81 -6.64
CA ALA A 408 -0.13 -5.82 -5.25
C ALA A 408 -0.37 -7.24 -4.71
N ALA A 409 -0.34 -8.27 -5.56
CA ALA A 409 -0.63 -9.67 -5.21
C ALA A 409 -1.99 -9.86 -4.51
N ASP A 410 -2.95 -8.99 -4.79
CA ASP A 410 -4.26 -8.93 -4.15
C ASP A 410 -5.37 -8.87 -5.21
N PRO A 411 -6.20 -9.94 -5.33
CA PRO A 411 -7.28 -9.98 -6.34
C PRO A 411 -8.31 -8.86 -6.17
N ASP A 412 -8.47 -8.35 -4.94
CA ASP A 412 -9.40 -7.25 -4.68
C ASP A 412 -8.81 -5.87 -5.07
N LEU A 413 -7.54 -5.79 -5.43
CA LEU A 413 -6.88 -4.56 -5.90
C LEU A 413 -6.45 -4.64 -7.38
N VAL A 414 -6.97 -5.61 -8.14
CA VAL A 414 -6.75 -5.72 -9.59
C VAL A 414 -7.83 -4.94 -10.34
N PHE A 415 -7.40 -4.09 -11.28
CA PHE A 415 -8.28 -3.25 -12.08
C PHE A 415 -7.96 -3.40 -13.56
N ALA A 416 -9.00 -3.46 -14.40
CA ALA A 416 -8.84 -3.59 -15.83
C ALA A 416 -8.87 -2.25 -16.58
N ALA A 417 -9.39 -1.20 -15.96
CA ALA A 417 -9.52 0.11 -16.57
C ALA A 417 -8.87 1.20 -15.72
N SER A 418 -8.43 2.27 -16.38
CA SER A 418 -7.98 3.48 -15.71
C SER A 418 -8.26 4.73 -16.56
N VAL A 419 -8.22 5.88 -15.90
CA VAL A 419 -8.27 7.21 -16.53
C VAL A 419 -7.11 8.03 -16.01
N ALA A 420 -6.24 8.51 -16.92
CA ALA A 420 -5.17 9.43 -16.58
C ALA A 420 -5.73 10.84 -16.30
N LEU A 421 -5.22 11.51 -15.26
CA LEU A 421 -5.68 12.84 -14.86
C LEU A 421 -4.95 13.97 -15.57
N ALA A 422 -3.75 13.70 -16.04
CA ALA A 422 -2.98 14.61 -16.87
C ALA A 422 -2.23 13.81 -17.95
N PRO A 423 -2.06 14.37 -19.15
CA PRO A 423 -1.32 13.75 -20.24
C PRO A 423 0.19 13.61 -19.94
#